data_4884d75870a1449c925e19da14006a37
#
_entry.id   4884d75870a1449c925e19da14006a37
#
_cell.length_a   1.000
_cell.length_b   1.000
_cell.length_c   1.000
_cell.angle_alpha   90.00
_cell.angle_beta   90.00
_cell.angle_gamma   90.00
#
_symmetry.space_group_name_H-M   'P 1'
#
loop_
_entity.id
_entity.type
_entity.pdbx_description
1 polymer ?
#
loop_
_entity_poly.entity_id
_entity_poly.type
_entity_poly.pdbx_seq_one_letter_code
_entity_poly.pdbx_strand_id
1 'polypeptide(L)'
;MGALAGFSLYKKNRIKGALLGALAGMAAGGVYSYYKNQYKLRISPEDLAKQINYDYKSPYFRFENIIIEGKTFRPGQYIPTFRPGQYIPLTFRFDILKPKKHEVALVSYYATLYRNNFPISSFYDTITLPQGGVADVFAIPVCNGVIPGHYILYVRAVSSGIEDVKEVGWTVQ
;
A
#
# COMPACT_ATOMS: atom_id res chain seq x y z
N MET A 1 14.08 2.38 -15.93
CA MET A 1 15.24 2.38 -15.01
C MET A 1 14.90 2.79 -13.57
N GLY A 2 13.96 3.68 -13.31
CA GLY A 2 13.65 4.18 -11.97
C GLY A 2 13.13 3.16 -10.96
N ALA A 3 12.35 2.17 -11.38
CA ALA A 3 11.86 1.12 -10.49
C ALA A 3 12.99 0.23 -9.94
N LEU A 4 14.05 -0.01 -10.72
CA LEU A 4 15.22 -0.79 -10.29
C LEU A 4 16.07 -0.04 -9.26
N ALA A 5 16.20 1.28 -9.37
CA ALA A 5 16.92 2.08 -8.39
C ALA A 5 16.20 2.12 -7.03
N GLY A 6 14.85 2.20 -7.04
CA GLY A 6 14.05 2.09 -5.82
C GLY A 6 14.14 0.74 -5.12
N PHE A 7 14.36 -0.33 -5.88
CA PHE A 7 14.51 -1.69 -5.36
C PHE A 7 15.77 -1.89 -4.51
N SER A 8 16.86 -1.23 -4.84
CA SER A 8 18.14 -1.37 -4.14
C SER A 8 18.19 -0.60 -2.81
N LEU A 9 17.41 0.45 -2.66
CA LEU A 9 17.45 1.35 -1.51
C LEU A 9 16.62 0.88 -0.31
N TYR A 10 15.66 -0.04 -0.53
CA TYR A 10 14.72 -0.49 0.51
C TYR A 10 14.68 -1.99 0.69
N LYS A 11 15.71 -2.54 1.36
CA LYS A 11 15.76 -3.97 1.67
C LYS A 11 14.61 -4.50 2.52
N LYS A 12 13.92 -3.63 3.31
CA LYS A 12 12.83 -4.05 4.22
C LYS A 12 11.42 -3.84 3.67
N ASN A 13 11.25 -3.12 2.57
CA ASN A 13 9.92 -2.87 2.00
C ASN A 13 10.00 -2.55 0.50
N ARG A 14 10.11 -3.61 -0.29
CA ARG A 14 10.39 -3.51 -1.73
C ARG A 14 9.30 -2.84 -2.53
N ILE A 15 8.02 -3.08 -2.22
CA ILE A 15 6.91 -2.43 -2.91
C ILE A 15 7.00 -0.92 -2.78
N LYS A 16 7.25 -0.44 -1.58
CA LYS A 16 7.32 0.98 -1.30
C LYS A 16 8.52 1.60 -2.01
N GLY A 17 9.69 0.93 -1.95
CA GLY A 17 10.88 1.36 -2.68
C GLY A 17 10.67 1.37 -4.19
N ALA A 18 9.98 0.38 -4.73
CA ALA A 18 9.67 0.30 -6.15
C ALA A 18 8.65 1.35 -6.60
N LEU A 19 7.64 1.65 -5.79
CA LEU A 19 6.71 2.77 -6.03
C LEU A 19 7.44 4.11 -6.03
N LEU A 20 8.31 4.33 -5.04
CA LEU A 20 9.16 5.52 -4.98
C LEU A 20 10.06 5.60 -6.22
N GLY A 21 10.67 4.48 -6.62
CA GLY A 21 11.50 4.40 -7.82
C GLY A 21 10.72 4.69 -9.10
N ALA A 22 9.49 4.21 -9.22
CA ALA A 22 8.64 4.47 -10.40
C ALA A 22 8.20 5.92 -10.51
N LEU A 23 7.93 6.57 -9.38
CA LEU A 23 7.54 7.99 -9.34
C LEU A 23 8.74 8.95 -9.32
N ALA A 24 9.88 8.52 -8.74
CA ALA A 24 11.10 9.32 -8.63
C ALA A 24 12.10 9.08 -9.76
N GLY A 25 12.04 7.93 -10.39
CA GLY A 25 13.08 7.48 -11.34
C GLY A 25 13.09 8.17 -12.69
N MET A 26 12.26 9.19 -12.85
CA MET A 26 12.30 10.08 -14.01
C MET A 26 13.04 11.40 -13.73
N ALA A 27 13.54 11.57 -12.51
CA ALA A 27 14.43 12.66 -12.15
C ALA A 27 15.73 12.08 -11.60
N ALA A 28 16.82 12.25 -12.31
CA ALA A 28 18.15 11.96 -11.83
C ALA A 28 18.46 12.87 -10.63
N GLY A 29 18.41 12.34 -9.43
CA GLY A 29 18.89 13.05 -8.25
C GLY A 29 18.01 12.88 -7.01
N GLY A 30 18.46 12.06 -6.08
CA GLY A 30 18.07 12.11 -4.68
C GLY A 30 16.75 11.45 -4.33
N VAL A 31 16.78 10.16 -4.10
CA VAL A 31 15.71 9.45 -3.37
C VAL A 31 15.82 9.86 -1.91
N TYR A 32 15.03 10.80 -1.47
CA TYR A 32 14.87 11.06 -0.05
C TYR A 32 13.85 10.09 0.53
N SER A 33 14.35 9.11 1.25
CA SER A 33 13.57 8.17 2.00
C SER A 33 13.01 8.81 3.26
N TYR A 34 11.79 9.26 3.24
CA TYR A 34 11.07 9.44 4.48
C TYR A 34 10.15 8.23 4.68
N TYR A 35 10.72 7.21 5.32
CA TYR A 35 10.02 5.98 5.59
C TYR A 35 10.10 5.62 7.07
N LYS A 36 9.01 5.84 7.80
CA LYS A 36 8.77 5.17 9.07
C LYS A 36 7.73 4.08 8.80
N ASN A 37 8.15 2.82 8.83
CA ASN A 37 7.22 1.70 8.97
C ASN A 37 6.46 1.89 10.29
N GLN A 38 5.28 2.45 10.24
CA GLN A 38 4.41 2.56 11.39
C GLN A 38 3.14 1.78 11.10
N TYR A 39 3.14 0.52 11.53
CA TYR A 39 1.87 -0.16 11.71
C TYR A 39 1.15 0.50 12.88
N LYS A 40 -0.09 0.86 12.66
CA LYS A 40 -0.99 1.28 13.72
C LYS A 40 -2.03 0.19 13.90
N LEU A 41 -2.07 -0.40 15.08
CA LEU A 41 -3.16 -1.26 15.47
C LEU A 41 -4.39 -0.37 15.69
N ARG A 42 -5.45 -0.57 14.90
CA ARG A 42 -6.73 0.18 14.96
C ARG A 42 -7.74 -0.55 15.83
N ILE A 43 -7.75 -1.86 15.75
CA ILE A 43 -8.68 -2.75 16.43
C ILE A 43 -7.85 -3.91 16.97
N SER A 44 -8.02 -4.23 18.25
CA SER A 44 -7.35 -5.40 18.83
C SER A 44 -7.82 -6.70 18.17
N PRO A 45 -7.01 -7.76 18.16
CA PRO A 45 -7.44 -9.06 17.63
C PRO A 45 -8.73 -9.57 18.30
N GLU A 46 -8.86 -9.36 19.60
CA GLU A 46 -10.00 -9.77 20.41
C GLU A 46 -11.28 -9.02 20.00
N ASP A 47 -11.17 -7.70 19.82
CA ASP A 47 -12.31 -6.88 19.43
C ASP A 47 -12.73 -7.14 17.98
N LEU A 48 -11.76 -7.33 17.09
CA LEU A 48 -12.05 -7.72 15.71
C LEU A 48 -12.74 -9.08 15.67
N ALA A 49 -12.24 -10.07 16.43
CA ALA A 49 -12.84 -11.39 16.50
C ALA A 49 -14.29 -11.34 16.98
N LYS A 50 -14.60 -10.50 17.98
CA LYS A 50 -15.97 -10.26 18.44
C LYS A 50 -16.85 -9.63 17.36
N GLN A 51 -16.33 -8.60 16.66
CA GLN A 51 -17.09 -7.88 15.63
C GLN A 51 -17.53 -8.77 14.48
N ILE A 52 -16.71 -9.76 14.08
CA ILE A 52 -17.02 -10.66 12.96
C ILE A 52 -17.47 -12.04 13.41
N ASN A 53 -17.69 -12.28 14.71
CA ASN A 53 -18.02 -13.59 15.28
C ASN A 53 -17.02 -14.68 14.84
N TYR A 54 -15.72 -14.38 14.96
CA TYR A 54 -14.66 -15.27 14.50
C TYR A 54 -14.53 -16.51 15.38
N ASP A 55 -14.55 -17.69 14.77
CA ASP A 55 -14.59 -18.99 15.46
C ASP A 55 -13.20 -19.64 15.67
N TYR A 56 -12.13 -18.97 15.26
CA TYR A 56 -10.72 -19.43 15.33
C TYR A 56 -10.44 -20.76 14.60
N LYS A 57 -11.26 -21.19 13.66
CA LYS A 57 -11.05 -22.46 12.93
C LYS A 57 -10.21 -22.26 11.67
N SER A 58 -10.39 -21.16 10.98
CA SER A 58 -9.68 -20.87 9.72
C SER A 58 -9.13 -19.44 9.71
N PRO A 59 -8.06 -19.17 8.97
CA PRO A 59 -7.56 -17.79 8.84
C PRO A 59 -8.62 -16.86 8.30
N TYR A 60 -8.63 -15.62 8.79
CA TYR A 60 -9.40 -14.51 8.25
C TYR A 60 -8.46 -13.42 7.76
N PHE A 61 -8.67 -12.99 6.53
CA PHE A 61 -7.92 -11.90 5.92
C PHE A 61 -8.87 -11.05 5.08
N ARG A 62 -8.79 -9.74 5.25
CA ARG A 62 -9.50 -8.76 4.45
C ARG A 62 -8.59 -7.56 4.21
N PHE A 63 -8.40 -7.18 2.97
CA PHE A 63 -7.85 -5.89 2.60
C PHE A 63 -9.00 -4.88 2.56
N GLU A 64 -9.25 -4.19 3.67
CA GLU A 64 -10.43 -3.36 3.85
C GLU A 64 -10.50 -2.25 2.80
N ASN A 65 -9.47 -1.41 2.73
CA ASN A 65 -9.38 -0.33 1.76
C ASN A 65 -7.98 0.28 1.67
N ILE A 66 -7.82 1.17 0.65
CA ILE A 66 -6.72 2.11 0.55
C ILE A 66 -7.28 3.51 0.81
N ILE A 67 -6.63 4.24 1.71
CA ILE A 67 -6.98 5.62 2.04
C ILE A 67 -5.92 6.54 1.46
N ILE A 68 -6.35 7.61 0.81
CA ILE A 68 -5.51 8.69 0.31
C ILE A 68 -6.00 10.01 0.94
N GLU A 69 -5.08 10.81 1.50
CA GLU A 69 -5.42 12.05 2.22
C GLU A 69 -6.52 11.87 3.29
N GLY A 70 -6.52 10.74 3.98
CA GLY A 70 -7.51 10.43 5.00
C GLY A 70 -8.90 10.04 4.47
N LYS A 71 -9.10 9.97 3.15
CA LYS A 71 -10.36 9.59 2.51
C LYS A 71 -10.26 8.24 1.82
N THR A 72 -11.30 7.43 1.93
CA THR A 72 -11.40 6.18 1.17
C THR A 72 -11.67 6.51 -0.29
N PHE A 73 -10.86 5.94 -1.18
CA PHE A 73 -11.08 6.04 -2.62
C PHE A 73 -12.31 5.23 -3.03
N ARG A 74 -13.13 5.83 -3.89
CA ARG A 74 -14.23 5.14 -4.57
C ARG A 74 -14.21 5.53 -6.05
N PRO A 75 -14.29 4.57 -6.98
CA PRO A 75 -14.38 4.87 -8.40
C PRO A 75 -15.48 5.90 -8.71
N GLY A 76 -15.16 6.89 -9.55
CA GLY A 76 -16.10 7.95 -9.92
C GLY A 76 -16.25 9.11 -8.93
N GLN A 77 -15.53 9.07 -7.80
CA GLN A 77 -15.46 10.18 -6.84
C GLN A 77 -14.26 11.10 -7.10
N TYR A 78 -14.15 12.15 -6.26
CA TYR A 78 -13.04 13.09 -6.30
C TYR A 78 -11.69 12.37 -6.26
N ILE A 79 -10.85 12.70 -7.24
CA ILE A 79 -9.49 12.21 -7.36
C ILE A 79 -8.56 13.33 -6.87
N PRO A 80 -7.77 13.10 -5.80
CA PRO A 80 -6.86 14.11 -5.30
C PRO A 80 -5.77 14.43 -6.33
N THR A 81 -5.34 15.69 -6.33
CA THR A 81 -4.31 16.18 -7.26
C THR A 81 -3.08 16.61 -6.48
N PHE A 82 -1.91 16.15 -6.94
CA PHE A 82 -0.62 16.47 -6.35
C PHE A 82 0.29 17.16 -7.35
N ARG A 83 1.25 17.91 -6.82
CA ARG A 83 2.28 18.62 -7.59
C ARG A 83 3.67 18.16 -7.19
N PRO A 84 4.68 18.35 -8.04
CA PRO A 84 6.08 18.15 -7.66
C PRO A 84 6.41 18.85 -6.32
N GLY A 85 7.14 18.13 -5.46
CA GLY A 85 7.46 18.57 -4.09
C GLY A 85 6.44 18.19 -3.02
N GLN A 86 5.25 17.73 -3.40
CA GLN A 86 4.25 17.21 -2.45
C GLN A 86 4.46 15.72 -2.15
N TYR A 87 3.75 15.24 -1.12
CA TYR A 87 3.68 13.82 -0.77
C TYR A 87 2.26 13.30 -0.98
N ILE A 88 2.15 12.08 -1.49
CA ILE A 88 0.90 11.34 -1.60
C ILE A 88 0.78 10.45 -0.35
N PRO A 89 -0.03 10.83 0.65
CA PRO A 89 -0.20 10.02 1.85
C PRO A 89 -1.14 8.86 1.57
N LEU A 90 -0.67 7.64 1.79
CA LEU A 90 -1.41 6.40 1.60
C LEU A 90 -1.50 5.61 2.90
N THR A 91 -2.65 4.99 3.13
CA THR A 91 -2.85 4.06 4.23
C THR A 91 -3.54 2.80 3.72
N PHE A 92 -2.89 1.67 3.87
CA PHE A 92 -3.49 0.35 3.63
C PHE A 92 -4.08 -0.17 4.92
N ARG A 93 -5.35 -0.57 4.90
CA ARG A 93 -6.04 -1.14 6.05
C ARG A 93 -6.31 -2.62 5.84
N PHE A 94 -5.98 -3.41 6.85
CA PHE A 94 -6.18 -4.85 6.86
C PHE A 94 -6.89 -5.27 8.13
N ASP A 95 -7.72 -6.29 8.01
CA ASP A 95 -8.27 -7.05 9.12
C ASP A 95 -7.73 -8.48 9.02
N ILE A 96 -7.03 -8.93 10.06
CA ILE A 96 -6.26 -10.19 10.03
C ILE A 96 -6.50 -10.95 11.32
N LEU A 97 -6.98 -12.18 11.20
CA LEU A 97 -7.05 -13.12 12.33
C LEU A 97 -6.54 -14.49 11.90
N LYS A 98 -5.94 -15.19 12.84
CA LYS A 98 -5.45 -16.56 12.65
C LYS A 98 -5.96 -17.47 13.77
N PRO A 99 -6.07 -18.78 13.51
CA PRO A 99 -6.49 -19.74 14.53
C PRO A 99 -5.61 -19.71 15.77
N LYS A 100 -4.32 -19.52 15.58
CA LYS A 100 -3.36 -19.40 16.69
C LYS A 100 -3.22 -17.94 17.11
N LYS A 101 -3.58 -17.66 18.36
CA LYS A 101 -3.32 -16.36 18.99
C LYS A 101 -1.83 -16.03 18.93
N HIS A 102 -1.50 -14.77 18.75
CA HIS A 102 -0.13 -14.25 18.67
C HIS A 102 0.70 -14.67 17.44
N GLU A 103 0.15 -15.45 16.53
CA GLU A 103 0.81 -15.73 15.26
C GLU A 103 0.75 -14.49 14.36
N VAL A 104 1.89 -14.11 13.78
CA VAL A 104 1.96 -13.03 12.78
C VAL A 104 1.46 -13.53 11.43
N ALA A 105 0.95 -12.62 10.62
CA ALA A 105 0.53 -12.93 9.25
C ALA A 105 1.59 -12.48 8.24
N LEU A 106 1.90 -13.35 7.28
CA LEU A 106 2.63 -12.95 6.08
C LEU A 106 1.61 -12.43 5.07
N VAL A 107 1.79 -11.21 4.61
CA VAL A 107 0.95 -10.60 3.58
C VAL A 107 1.82 -10.32 2.36
N SER A 108 1.47 -10.95 1.26
CA SER A 108 2.13 -10.75 -0.03
C SER A 108 1.37 -9.73 -0.84
N TYR A 109 2.07 -8.74 -1.36
CA TYR A 109 1.51 -7.71 -2.24
C TYR A 109 1.95 -7.92 -3.68
N TYR A 110 1.00 -7.80 -4.58
CA TYR A 110 1.21 -7.65 -6.01
C TYR A 110 0.60 -6.31 -6.41
N ALA A 111 1.44 -5.33 -6.71
CA ALA A 111 0.97 -4.00 -7.03
C ALA A 111 1.36 -3.61 -8.45
N THR A 112 0.43 -3.00 -9.19
CA THR A 112 0.67 -2.44 -10.51
C THR A 112 0.27 -0.97 -10.50
N LEU A 113 1.20 -0.12 -10.93
CA LEU A 113 0.96 1.30 -11.13
C LEU A 113 0.65 1.56 -12.59
N TYR A 114 -0.49 2.19 -12.83
CA TYR A 114 -0.94 2.66 -14.14
C TYR A 114 -0.82 4.18 -14.23
N ARG A 115 -0.54 4.69 -15.41
CA ARG A 115 -0.67 6.11 -15.75
C ARG A 115 -1.50 6.22 -17.03
N ASN A 116 -2.58 7.03 -16.97
CA ASN A 116 -3.51 7.19 -18.09
C ASN A 116 -3.94 5.83 -18.69
N ASN A 117 -4.26 4.86 -17.82
CA ASN A 117 -4.64 3.48 -18.13
C ASN A 117 -3.55 2.58 -18.74
N PHE A 118 -2.31 3.04 -18.85
CA PHE A 118 -1.18 2.22 -19.28
C PHE A 118 -0.38 1.74 -18.06
N PRO A 119 -0.07 0.45 -17.93
CA PRO A 119 0.76 -0.05 -16.86
C PRO A 119 2.18 0.46 -17.05
N ILE A 120 2.75 1.07 -16.00
CA ILE A 120 4.10 1.65 -16.03
C ILE A 120 5.08 0.90 -15.14
N SER A 121 4.58 0.20 -14.12
CA SER A 121 5.42 -0.59 -13.22
C SER A 121 4.61 -1.63 -12.45
N SER A 122 5.22 -2.77 -12.15
CA SER A 122 4.63 -3.82 -11.32
C SER A 122 5.63 -4.26 -10.25
N PHE A 123 5.13 -4.56 -9.06
CA PHE A 123 5.93 -4.84 -7.89
C PHE A 123 5.37 -6.02 -7.11
N TYR A 124 6.26 -6.74 -6.43
CA TYR A 124 5.92 -7.81 -5.50
C TYR A 124 6.73 -7.66 -4.22
N ASP A 125 6.09 -7.83 -3.09
CA ASP A 125 6.76 -7.91 -1.80
C ASP A 125 5.95 -8.73 -0.79
N THR A 126 6.59 -9.14 0.30
CA THR A 126 5.95 -9.81 1.41
C THR A 126 6.33 -9.12 2.71
N ILE A 127 5.35 -8.80 3.52
CA ILE A 127 5.54 -8.17 4.82
C ILE A 127 4.89 -9.00 5.92
N THR A 128 5.38 -8.81 7.14
CA THR A 128 4.82 -9.42 8.34
C THR A 128 3.95 -8.42 9.08
N LEU A 129 2.70 -8.77 9.33
CA LEU A 129 1.75 -7.95 10.06
C LEU A 129 1.24 -8.66 11.32
N PRO A 130 0.94 -7.93 12.41
CA PRO A 130 0.24 -8.49 13.56
C PRO A 130 -1.21 -8.82 13.19
N GLN A 131 -1.86 -9.62 14.02
CA GLN A 131 -3.31 -9.82 13.96
C GLN A 131 -4.05 -8.58 14.47
N GLY A 132 -5.32 -8.45 14.07
CA GLY A 132 -6.21 -7.33 14.40
C GLY A 132 -6.52 -6.47 13.20
N GLY A 133 -7.16 -5.34 13.43
CA GLY A 133 -7.31 -4.28 12.42
C GLY A 133 -6.04 -3.45 12.33
N VAL A 134 -5.29 -3.59 11.24
CA VAL A 134 -3.96 -2.98 11.06
C VAL A 134 -4.01 -1.91 9.98
N ALA A 135 -3.35 -0.78 10.23
CA ALA A 135 -3.11 0.27 9.25
C ALA A 135 -1.61 0.38 8.96
N ASP A 136 -1.23 0.22 7.71
CA ASP A 136 0.12 0.49 7.23
C ASP A 136 0.14 1.85 6.53
N VAL A 137 0.83 2.82 7.13
CA VAL A 137 0.83 4.22 6.68
C VAL A 137 2.16 4.56 6.02
N PHE A 138 2.07 5.16 4.83
CA PHE A 138 3.25 5.63 4.11
C PHE A 138 2.93 6.83 3.21
N ALA A 139 3.97 7.51 2.73
CA ALA A 139 3.85 8.62 1.82
C ALA A 139 4.78 8.44 0.62
N ILE A 140 4.30 8.76 -0.56
CA ILE A 140 5.07 8.72 -1.80
C ILE A 140 5.42 10.15 -2.20
N PRO A 141 6.71 10.52 -2.31
CA PRO A 141 7.08 11.84 -2.79
C PRO A 141 6.79 11.98 -4.28
N VAL A 142 6.21 13.11 -4.66
CA VAL A 142 6.06 13.53 -6.06
C VAL A 142 7.30 14.33 -6.42
N CYS A 143 8.28 13.68 -7.05
CA CYS A 143 9.55 14.30 -7.42
C CYS A 143 9.40 15.22 -8.64
N ASN A 144 10.34 16.17 -8.77
CA ASN A 144 10.47 16.94 -10.01
C ASN A 144 10.73 15.99 -11.18
N GLY A 145 10.03 16.16 -12.29
CA GLY A 145 10.16 15.33 -13.48
C GLY A 145 9.19 14.12 -13.52
N VAL A 146 8.32 13.95 -12.52
CA VAL A 146 7.18 13.03 -12.64
C VAL A 146 6.29 13.53 -13.80
N ILE A 147 6.00 12.65 -14.74
CA ILE A 147 5.17 13.01 -15.89
C ILE A 147 3.74 13.26 -15.41
N PRO A 148 3.15 14.43 -15.73
CA PRO A 148 1.75 14.71 -15.40
C PRO A 148 0.81 13.65 -15.95
N GLY A 149 -0.30 13.43 -15.25
CA GLY A 149 -1.29 12.47 -15.68
C GLY A 149 -2.10 11.87 -14.53
N HIS A 150 -3.00 10.97 -14.90
CA HIS A 150 -3.81 10.20 -13.98
C HIS A 150 -3.12 8.90 -13.63
N TYR A 151 -2.94 8.66 -12.34
CA TYR A 151 -2.29 7.48 -11.78
C TYR A 151 -3.28 6.62 -11.03
N ILE A 152 -3.20 5.32 -11.22
CA ILE A 152 -3.97 4.32 -10.47
C ILE A 152 -2.99 3.28 -9.93
N LEU A 153 -3.04 3.04 -8.63
CA LEU A 153 -2.36 1.94 -7.97
C LEU A 153 -3.37 0.81 -7.73
N TYR A 154 -3.17 -0.30 -8.39
CA TYR A 154 -3.91 -1.53 -8.19
C TYR A 154 -3.10 -2.45 -7.30
N VAL A 155 -3.67 -2.92 -6.20
CA VAL A 155 -2.99 -3.77 -5.22
C VAL A 155 -3.81 -5.02 -4.97
N ARG A 156 -3.23 -6.18 -5.24
CA ARG A 156 -3.71 -7.49 -4.80
C ARG A 156 -2.92 -7.91 -3.58
N ALA A 157 -3.56 -8.12 -2.47
CA ALA A 157 -2.95 -8.60 -1.24
C ALA A 157 -3.40 -10.03 -0.95
N VAL A 158 -2.46 -10.88 -0.55
CA VAL A 158 -2.70 -12.30 -0.27
C VAL A 158 -2.14 -12.66 1.10
N SER A 159 -2.94 -13.32 1.92
CA SER A 159 -2.50 -13.89 3.20
C SER A 159 -3.23 -15.20 3.48
N SER A 160 -2.48 -16.23 3.87
CA SER A 160 -3.04 -17.56 4.21
C SER A 160 -3.94 -18.15 3.11
N GLY A 161 -3.62 -17.88 1.83
CA GLY A 161 -4.41 -18.35 0.69
C GLY A 161 -5.68 -17.53 0.40
N ILE A 162 -5.99 -16.52 1.19
CA ILE A 162 -7.09 -15.59 0.95
C ILE A 162 -6.53 -14.36 0.24
N GLU A 163 -7.20 -13.93 -0.82
CA GLU A 163 -6.80 -12.72 -1.57
C GLU A 163 -7.91 -11.67 -1.57
N ASP A 164 -7.51 -10.43 -1.61
CA ASP A 164 -8.39 -9.29 -1.79
C ASP A 164 -7.68 -8.21 -2.61
N VAL A 165 -8.46 -7.42 -3.34
CA VAL A 165 -7.96 -6.44 -4.30
C VAL A 165 -8.55 -5.08 -4.01
N LYS A 166 -7.70 -4.06 -4.05
CA LYS A 166 -8.11 -2.66 -3.94
C LYS A 166 -7.33 -1.79 -4.92
N GLU A 167 -7.92 -0.67 -5.26
CA GLU A 167 -7.28 0.34 -6.08
C GLU A 167 -7.44 1.73 -5.47
N VAL A 168 -6.53 2.62 -5.83
CA VAL A 168 -6.59 4.03 -5.48
C VAL A 168 -6.03 4.86 -6.63
N GLY A 169 -6.64 6.01 -6.89
CA GLY A 169 -6.22 6.91 -7.96
C GLY A 169 -5.87 8.30 -7.45
N TRP A 170 -4.98 8.96 -8.18
CA TRP A 170 -4.61 10.37 -8.01
C TRP A 170 -4.17 10.98 -9.34
N THR A 171 -4.09 12.30 -9.37
CA THR A 171 -3.56 13.04 -10.52
C THR A 171 -2.28 13.76 -10.12
N VAL A 172 -1.32 13.83 -11.03
CA VAL A 172 -0.13 14.69 -10.93
C VAL A 172 -0.22 15.77 -12.00
N GLN A 173 0.01 17.03 -11.58
CA GLN A 173 -0.01 18.23 -12.44
C GLN A 173 1.33 18.95 -12.39
#